data_9a97a7a8154273f3f28a09f5d49de8d2
#
_entry.id   9a97a7a8154273f3f28a09f5d49de8d2
#
_cell.length_a   1.000
_cell.length_b   1.000
_cell.length_c   1.000
_cell.angle_alpha   90.00
_cell.angle_beta   90.00
_cell.angle_gamma   90.00
#
_symmetry.space_group_name_H-M   'P 1'
#
loop_
_entity.id
_entity.type
_entity.pdbx_description
1 polymer ?
#
loop_
_entity_poly.entity_id
_entity_poly.type
_entity_poly.pdbx_seq_one_letter_code
_entity_poly.pdbx_strand_id
1 'polypeptide(L)'
;ESNNVPPVYAKVYSSSGKSLGNAEFDLYTYSFAKILDFHKSHNALPNYCTFESSVFNGIVVPPINVSSKIPYNSSQFKAGLNEKNTESNIDKYLVGTGQSAITSSIKNLASQLTKGLKTTEEKAQAIYNYVRDEIDYSYYANSKHGASGTLSAGSGNCVDQASLVVALCRASNIPARYSHAKGCTFSSGLVTGHVWAQILVNGVWYSADATSVRNKLGNIKNWNTNSYSNLNRYAAVPF
;
A
#
# COMPACT_ATOMS: atom_id res chain seq x y z
N GLU A 1 -11.22 -39.75 -6.80
CA GLU A 1 -12.23 -38.64 -6.82
C GLU A 1 -11.77 -37.60 -5.84
N SER A 2 -11.16 -36.51 -6.36
CA SER A 2 -10.63 -35.44 -5.53
C SER A 2 -11.80 -34.60 -5.03
N ASN A 3 -11.96 -34.49 -3.72
CA ASN A 3 -12.78 -33.49 -3.12
C ASN A 3 -12.32 -32.12 -3.69
N ASN A 4 -13.23 -31.33 -4.23
CA ASN A 4 -13.00 -30.00 -4.80
C ASN A 4 -12.59 -28.94 -3.75
N VAL A 5 -11.87 -29.34 -2.72
CA VAL A 5 -11.30 -28.45 -1.71
C VAL A 5 -9.83 -28.28 -2.05
N PRO A 6 -9.36 -27.09 -2.39
CA PRO A 6 -7.96 -26.86 -2.63
C PRO A 6 -7.15 -27.20 -1.37
N PRO A 7 -5.94 -27.75 -1.52
CA PRO A 7 -5.09 -28.05 -0.37
C PRO A 7 -4.74 -26.77 0.38
N VAL A 8 -4.70 -26.83 1.70
CA VAL A 8 -4.34 -25.69 2.57
C VAL A 8 -2.86 -25.29 2.45
N TYR A 9 -2.05 -26.12 1.81
CA TYR A 9 -0.63 -25.82 1.52
C TYR A 9 -0.13 -26.62 0.31
N ALA A 10 0.92 -26.12 -0.31
CA ALA A 10 1.70 -26.81 -1.34
C ALA A 10 3.15 -27.00 -0.86
N LYS A 11 3.76 -28.13 -1.17
CA LYS A 11 5.19 -28.36 -0.88
C LYS A 11 6.03 -27.56 -1.87
N VAL A 12 7.01 -26.82 -1.35
CA VAL A 12 7.93 -26.00 -2.14
C VAL A 12 9.32 -26.65 -2.13
N TYR A 13 9.95 -26.68 -3.30
CA TYR A 13 11.28 -27.22 -3.50
C TYR A 13 12.18 -26.16 -4.15
N SER A 14 13.48 -26.19 -3.83
CA SER A 14 14.48 -25.39 -4.55
C SER A 14 14.67 -25.92 -5.98
N SER A 15 15.32 -25.17 -6.84
CA SER A 15 15.73 -25.61 -8.17
C SER A 15 16.64 -26.85 -8.15
N SER A 16 17.32 -27.11 -7.03
CA SER A 16 18.11 -28.33 -6.77
C SER A 16 17.30 -29.50 -6.20
N GLY A 17 15.97 -29.37 -6.06
CA GLY A 17 15.09 -30.40 -5.55
C GLY A 17 15.05 -30.53 -4.01
N LYS A 18 15.71 -29.63 -3.27
CA LYS A 18 15.66 -29.59 -1.81
C LYS A 18 14.32 -29.05 -1.33
N SER A 19 13.64 -29.73 -0.41
CA SER A 19 12.42 -29.21 0.20
C SER A 19 12.70 -27.92 0.97
N LEU A 20 11.92 -26.89 0.70
CA LEU A 20 11.98 -25.59 1.38
C LEU A 20 10.84 -25.41 2.39
N GLY A 21 9.91 -26.36 2.47
CA GLY A 21 8.77 -26.33 3.38
C GLY A 21 7.44 -26.34 2.66
N ASN A 22 6.39 -25.90 3.35
CA ASN A 22 5.04 -25.78 2.82
C ASN A 22 4.76 -24.30 2.50
N ALA A 23 4.20 -24.05 1.33
CA ALA A 23 3.56 -22.76 1.01
C ALA A 23 2.09 -22.85 1.44
N GLU A 24 1.65 -21.91 2.26
CA GLU A 24 0.25 -21.81 2.64
C GLU A 24 -0.64 -21.38 1.46
N PHE A 25 -1.94 -21.53 1.60
CA PHE A 25 -2.93 -21.31 0.53
C PHE A 25 -2.73 -19.99 -0.20
N ASP A 26 -2.53 -18.90 0.53
CA ASP A 26 -2.37 -17.56 -0.05
C ASP A 26 -1.13 -17.43 -0.91
N LEU A 27 -0.04 -18.10 -0.52
CA LEU A 27 1.23 -18.04 -1.25
C LEU A 27 1.16 -18.77 -2.60
N TYR A 28 0.60 -19.99 -2.65
CA TYR A 28 0.52 -20.69 -3.93
C TYR A 28 -0.57 -20.12 -4.83
N THR A 29 -1.64 -19.54 -4.26
CA THR A 29 -2.68 -18.82 -5.03
C THR A 29 -2.09 -17.58 -5.69
N TYR A 30 -1.31 -16.78 -4.96
CA TYR A 30 -0.58 -15.65 -5.52
C TYR A 30 0.40 -16.08 -6.61
N SER A 31 1.15 -17.14 -6.38
CA SER A 31 2.10 -17.69 -7.35
C SER A 31 1.41 -18.15 -8.62
N PHE A 32 0.24 -18.79 -8.48
CA PHE A 32 -0.56 -19.23 -9.61
C PHE A 32 -1.12 -18.04 -10.41
N ALA A 33 -1.56 -16.99 -9.73
CA ALA A 33 -1.99 -15.74 -10.37
C ALA A 33 -0.86 -15.09 -11.18
N LYS A 34 0.36 -15.03 -10.64
CA LYS A 34 1.53 -14.51 -11.37
C LYS A 34 1.92 -15.38 -12.57
N ILE A 35 1.80 -16.71 -12.46
CA ILE A 35 2.03 -17.63 -13.57
C ILE A 35 0.99 -17.40 -14.69
N LEU A 36 -0.28 -17.21 -14.33
CA LEU A 36 -1.35 -16.92 -15.30
C LEU A 36 -1.15 -15.57 -15.98
N ASP A 37 -0.73 -14.54 -15.24
CA ASP A 37 -0.46 -13.21 -15.79
C ASP A 37 0.75 -13.24 -16.74
N PHE A 38 1.80 -13.98 -16.39
CA PHE A 38 2.93 -14.23 -17.29
C PHE A 38 2.49 -14.97 -18.55
N HIS A 39 1.68 -16.03 -18.40
CA HIS A 39 1.15 -16.78 -19.55
C HIS A 39 0.31 -15.88 -20.47
N LYS A 40 -0.54 -15.04 -19.89
CA LYS A 40 -1.39 -14.10 -20.66
C LYS A 40 -0.56 -13.09 -21.47
N SER A 41 0.58 -12.64 -20.92
CA SER A 41 1.43 -11.64 -21.56
C SER A 41 2.45 -12.24 -22.55
N HIS A 42 2.85 -13.50 -22.37
CA HIS A 42 3.93 -14.13 -23.14
C HIS A 42 3.49 -15.37 -23.93
N ASN A 43 2.24 -15.79 -23.78
CA ASN A 43 1.70 -17.05 -24.35
C ASN A 43 2.59 -18.29 -24.09
N ALA A 44 3.25 -18.30 -22.95
CA ALA A 44 4.15 -19.36 -22.50
C ALA A 44 4.08 -19.49 -20.97
N LEU A 45 4.34 -20.67 -20.45
CA LEU A 45 4.49 -20.85 -18.99
C LEU A 45 5.94 -20.50 -18.58
N PRO A 46 6.14 -19.85 -17.42
CA PRO A 46 7.48 -19.61 -16.90
C PRO A 46 8.12 -20.97 -16.52
N ASN A 47 9.41 -21.11 -16.76
CA ASN A 47 10.15 -22.34 -16.42
C ASN A 47 10.25 -22.55 -14.91
N TYR A 48 10.13 -21.48 -14.11
CA TYR A 48 10.18 -21.51 -12.64
C TYR A 48 9.58 -20.22 -12.08
N CYS A 49 9.09 -20.30 -10.84
CA CYS A 49 8.81 -19.15 -10.00
C CYS A 49 9.87 -19.10 -8.91
N THR A 50 10.55 -17.98 -8.74
CA THR A 50 11.49 -17.75 -7.65
C THR A 50 10.77 -17.06 -6.49
N PHE A 51 10.99 -17.61 -5.30
CA PHE A 51 10.57 -16.99 -4.05
C PHE A 51 11.81 -16.65 -3.24
N GLU A 52 11.87 -15.45 -2.72
CA GLU A 52 12.87 -15.11 -1.72
C GLU A 52 12.51 -15.71 -0.35
N SER A 53 13.50 -15.99 0.48
CA SER A 53 13.33 -16.66 1.78
C SER A 53 12.42 -15.88 2.77
N SER A 54 12.16 -14.59 2.52
CA SER A 54 11.23 -13.75 3.28
C SER A 54 9.75 -14.12 3.09
N VAL A 55 9.45 -14.91 2.07
CA VAL A 55 8.09 -15.34 1.70
C VAL A 55 7.48 -16.35 2.70
N PHE A 56 8.31 -16.99 3.53
CA PHE A 56 7.85 -18.06 4.43
C PHE A 56 7.08 -17.61 5.67
N ASN A 57 6.87 -16.30 5.86
CA ASN A 57 6.06 -15.75 6.96
C ASN A 57 4.65 -15.30 6.53
N GLY A 58 4.12 -15.83 5.42
CA GLY A 58 2.72 -15.63 4.99
C GLY A 58 2.42 -14.33 4.24
N ILE A 59 3.40 -13.43 4.07
CA ILE A 59 3.23 -12.22 3.27
C ILE A 59 4.30 -12.19 2.18
N VAL A 60 3.88 -12.29 0.92
CA VAL A 60 4.76 -12.10 -0.23
C VAL A 60 4.98 -10.60 -0.42
N VAL A 61 6.18 -10.13 -0.14
CA VAL A 61 6.58 -8.77 -0.51
C VAL A 61 7.32 -8.87 -1.84
N PRO A 62 6.72 -8.38 -2.94
CA PRO A 62 7.40 -8.37 -4.23
C PRO A 62 8.66 -7.51 -4.16
N PRO A 63 9.67 -7.74 -5.03
CA PRO A 63 10.84 -6.90 -5.09
C PRO A 63 10.42 -5.46 -5.40
N ILE A 64 10.66 -4.58 -4.43
CA ILE A 64 10.22 -3.19 -4.50
C ILE A 64 11.30 -2.37 -5.18
N ASN A 65 11.03 -1.91 -6.39
CA ASN A 65 11.88 -0.94 -7.05
C ASN A 65 11.53 0.46 -6.52
N VAL A 66 12.40 1.00 -5.66
CA VAL A 66 12.24 2.34 -5.11
C VAL A 66 13.19 3.32 -5.82
N SER A 67 12.64 4.44 -6.24
CA SER A 67 13.44 5.56 -6.72
C SER A 67 14.07 6.28 -5.53
N SER A 68 15.30 6.76 -5.70
CA SER A 68 15.98 7.56 -4.68
C SER A 68 15.37 8.95 -4.48
N LYS A 69 14.37 9.33 -5.29
CA LYS A 69 13.72 10.66 -5.19
C LYS A 69 12.22 10.57 -5.45
N ILE A 70 11.45 11.21 -4.60
CA ILE A 70 10.03 11.43 -4.84
C ILE A 70 9.87 12.44 -5.97
N PRO A 71 9.07 12.14 -7.02
CA PRO A 71 8.90 13.07 -8.14
C PRO A 71 8.34 14.41 -7.65
N TYR A 72 9.09 15.49 -7.88
CA TYR A 72 8.59 16.83 -7.60
C TYR A 72 7.67 17.30 -8.73
N ASN A 73 6.44 17.65 -8.36
CA ASN A 73 5.50 18.30 -9.26
C ASN A 73 5.02 19.60 -8.61
N SER A 74 5.49 20.73 -9.13
CA SER A 74 5.17 22.06 -8.58
C SER A 74 3.66 22.37 -8.60
N SER A 75 2.92 21.86 -9.58
CA SER A 75 1.47 22.07 -9.67
C SER A 75 0.68 21.39 -8.55
N GLN A 76 1.27 20.40 -7.90
CA GLN A 76 0.69 19.68 -6.75
C GLN A 76 1.30 20.12 -5.41
N PHE A 77 2.16 21.13 -5.42
CA PHE A 77 2.70 21.68 -4.18
C PHE A 77 1.73 22.69 -3.56
N LYS A 78 0.74 22.18 -2.89
CA LYS A 78 -0.33 22.95 -2.23
C LYS A 78 -0.95 22.12 -1.09
N ALA A 79 -1.73 22.80 -0.26
CA ALA A 79 -2.41 22.19 0.88
C ALA A 79 -3.16 20.88 0.51
N GLY A 80 -2.97 19.86 1.33
CA GLY A 80 -3.59 18.55 1.15
C GLY A 80 -2.88 17.62 0.18
N LEU A 81 -2.08 18.15 -0.73
CA LEU A 81 -1.25 17.37 -1.65
C LEU A 81 0.20 17.36 -1.17
N ASN A 82 1.11 18.11 -1.80
CA ASN A 82 2.47 18.26 -1.30
C ASN A 82 2.61 19.60 -0.60
N GLU A 83 3.15 19.63 0.61
CA GLU A 83 3.27 20.85 1.39
C GLU A 83 4.39 20.78 2.42
N LYS A 84 5.04 21.90 2.69
CA LYS A 84 6.04 21.97 3.76
C LYS A 84 5.39 21.68 5.11
N ASN A 85 6.10 20.95 5.95
CA ASN A 85 5.64 20.76 7.32
C ASN A 85 5.76 22.08 8.10
N THR A 86 4.66 22.49 8.68
CA THR A 86 4.57 23.67 9.57
C THR A 86 4.15 23.28 10.99
N GLU A 87 3.91 21.98 11.23
CA GLU A 87 3.50 21.49 12.55
C GLU A 87 4.73 21.21 13.42
N SER A 88 4.74 21.77 14.63
CA SER A 88 5.78 21.53 15.62
C SER A 88 5.65 20.16 16.31
N ASN A 89 4.42 19.68 16.54
CA ASN A 89 4.16 18.38 17.13
C ASN A 89 3.75 17.38 16.06
N ILE A 90 4.69 16.54 15.65
CA ILE A 90 4.50 15.46 14.69
C ILE A 90 4.30 14.09 15.34
N ASP A 91 4.46 13.95 16.65
CA ASP A 91 4.39 12.67 17.37
C ASP A 91 3.02 12.02 17.25
N LYS A 92 1.95 12.83 17.21
CA LYS A 92 0.59 12.36 16.95
C LYS A 92 0.43 11.59 15.62
N TYR A 93 1.35 11.79 14.69
CA TYR A 93 1.36 11.12 13.39
C TYR A 93 2.29 9.89 13.35
N LEU A 94 2.85 9.49 14.50
CA LEU A 94 3.61 8.25 14.68
C LEU A 94 2.82 7.18 15.45
N VAL A 95 1.71 7.55 16.09
CA VAL A 95 0.91 6.66 16.93
C VAL A 95 -0.17 5.97 16.10
N GLY A 96 -0.22 4.64 16.19
CA GLY A 96 -1.29 3.85 15.58
C GLY A 96 -2.59 3.99 16.38
N THR A 97 -3.65 4.46 15.74
CA THR A 97 -4.95 4.69 16.38
C THR A 97 -6.11 4.33 15.45
N GLY A 98 -7.22 3.83 16.01
CA GLY A 98 -8.44 3.56 15.24
C GLY A 98 -8.16 2.72 13.99
N GLN A 99 -8.54 3.24 12.83
CA GLN A 99 -8.39 2.58 11.53
C GLN A 99 -6.92 2.30 11.13
N SER A 100 -5.95 3.03 11.72
CA SER A 100 -4.51 2.83 11.48
C SER A 100 -3.79 2.18 12.67
N ALA A 101 -4.45 1.26 13.36
CA ALA A 101 -3.84 0.50 14.46
C ALA A 101 -2.59 -0.27 13.99
N ILE A 102 -1.52 -0.21 14.78
CA ILE A 102 -0.25 -0.89 14.49
C ILE A 102 -0.27 -2.27 15.13
N THR A 103 -0.85 -3.24 14.45
CA THR A 103 -0.88 -4.64 14.87
C THR A 103 0.43 -5.37 14.57
N SER A 104 0.56 -6.62 15.02
CA SER A 104 1.73 -7.46 14.72
C SER A 104 1.89 -7.70 13.21
N SER A 105 0.80 -7.94 12.47
CA SER A 105 0.83 -8.09 11.01
C SER A 105 1.33 -6.83 10.30
N ILE A 106 0.85 -5.65 10.72
CA ILE A 106 1.31 -4.36 10.19
C ILE A 106 2.81 -4.14 10.49
N LYS A 107 3.27 -4.44 11.72
CA LYS A 107 4.70 -4.32 12.08
C LYS A 107 5.57 -5.25 11.24
N ASN A 108 5.13 -6.49 11.07
CA ASN A 108 5.87 -7.49 10.29
C ASN A 108 6.00 -7.07 8.82
N LEU A 109 4.89 -6.66 8.20
CA LEU A 109 4.90 -6.17 6.83
C LEU A 109 5.76 -4.91 6.67
N ALA A 110 5.61 -3.92 7.56
CA ALA A 110 6.41 -2.70 7.54
C ALA A 110 7.92 -3.00 7.62
N SER A 111 8.31 -3.94 8.50
CA SER A 111 9.69 -4.38 8.63
C SER A 111 10.20 -5.05 7.35
N GLN A 112 9.38 -5.88 6.70
CA GLN A 112 9.75 -6.53 5.44
C GLN A 112 9.91 -5.52 4.30
N LEU A 113 8.94 -4.61 4.13
CA LEU A 113 8.95 -3.58 3.10
C LEU A 113 10.14 -2.64 3.20
N THR A 114 10.61 -2.38 4.42
CA THR A 114 11.70 -1.41 4.67
C THR A 114 13.06 -2.05 4.89
N LYS A 115 13.14 -3.38 4.82
CA LYS A 115 14.37 -4.13 5.05
C LYS A 115 15.48 -3.72 4.07
N GLY A 116 16.62 -3.32 4.62
CA GLY A 116 17.78 -2.91 3.82
C GLY A 116 17.72 -1.48 3.25
N LEU A 117 16.55 -0.82 3.28
CA LEU A 117 16.40 0.55 2.82
C LEU A 117 17.01 1.54 3.83
N LYS A 118 17.73 2.54 3.34
CA LYS A 118 18.54 3.43 4.18
C LYS A 118 17.83 4.74 4.52
N THR A 119 17.10 5.30 3.56
CA THR A 119 16.48 6.61 3.69
C THR A 119 14.99 6.53 3.99
N THR A 120 14.45 7.55 4.64
CA THR A 120 13.01 7.71 4.85
C THR A 120 12.24 7.73 3.52
N GLU A 121 12.85 8.32 2.51
CA GLU A 121 12.28 8.44 1.17
C GLU A 121 12.09 7.08 0.50
N GLU A 122 13.12 6.23 0.52
CA GLU A 122 13.05 4.85 0.02
C GLU A 122 11.99 4.04 0.75
N LYS A 123 11.96 4.12 2.08
CA LYS A 123 10.97 3.42 2.91
C LYS A 123 9.54 3.88 2.61
N ALA A 124 9.33 5.18 2.51
CA ALA A 124 8.02 5.76 2.17
C ALA A 124 7.54 5.31 0.78
N GLN A 125 8.43 5.27 -0.21
CA GLN A 125 8.10 4.78 -1.55
C GLN A 125 7.79 3.29 -1.57
N ALA A 126 8.57 2.47 -0.85
CA ALA A 126 8.34 1.04 -0.73
C ALA A 126 6.95 0.73 -0.16
N ILE A 127 6.60 1.38 0.94
CA ILE A 127 5.30 1.24 1.60
C ILE A 127 4.17 1.69 0.67
N TYR A 128 4.31 2.88 0.08
CA TYR A 128 3.31 3.42 -0.83
C TYR A 128 3.09 2.53 -2.06
N ASN A 129 4.19 2.09 -2.70
CA ASN A 129 4.11 1.23 -3.87
C ASN A 129 3.43 -0.09 -3.55
N TYR A 130 3.74 -0.71 -2.41
CA TYR A 130 3.07 -1.94 -1.98
C TYR A 130 1.55 -1.76 -1.90
N VAL A 131 1.06 -0.74 -1.20
CA VAL A 131 -0.39 -0.54 -1.06
C VAL A 131 -1.04 -0.21 -2.40
N ARG A 132 -0.39 0.60 -3.24
CA ARG A 132 -0.91 0.94 -4.58
C ARG A 132 -0.99 -0.27 -5.51
N ASP A 133 0.00 -1.16 -5.47
CA ASP A 133 0.19 -2.22 -6.46
C ASP A 133 -0.39 -3.56 -6.02
N GLU A 134 -0.48 -3.83 -4.69
CA GLU A 134 -0.88 -5.13 -4.14
C GLU A 134 -2.25 -5.11 -3.45
N ILE A 135 -2.87 -3.93 -3.26
CA ILE A 135 -4.20 -3.82 -2.64
C ILE A 135 -5.21 -3.33 -3.68
N ASP A 136 -6.15 -4.19 -4.02
CA ASP A 136 -7.20 -3.87 -4.98
C ASP A 136 -8.16 -2.79 -4.46
N TYR A 137 -8.67 -1.96 -5.37
CA TYR A 137 -9.69 -0.98 -5.01
C TYR A 137 -11.08 -1.62 -4.97
N SER A 138 -11.78 -1.46 -3.84
CA SER A 138 -13.16 -1.86 -3.66
C SER A 138 -14.04 -0.66 -3.31
N TYR A 139 -15.19 -0.50 -4.01
CA TYR A 139 -16.10 0.63 -3.79
C TYR A 139 -17.14 0.33 -2.72
N TYR A 140 -17.11 1.08 -1.63
CA TYR A 140 -18.12 1.13 -0.56
C TYR A 140 -18.02 2.44 0.22
N ALA A 141 -19.03 2.76 1.03
CA ALA A 141 -19.05 3.96 1.86
C ALA A 141 -18.31 3.72 3.19
N ASN A 142 -17.68 4.76 3.73
CA ASN A 142 -16.96 4.78 5.00
C ASN A 142 -15.80 3.76 5.09
N SER A 143 -15.11 3.68 6.22
CA SER A 143 -14.15 2.60 6.49
C SER A 143 -14.89 1.30 6.82
N LYS A 144 -14.39 0.17 6.31
CA LYS A 144 -14.93 -1.16 6.58
C LYS A 144 -13.91 -2.06 7.25
N HIS A 145 -12.65 -1.95 6.86
CA HIS A 145 -11.61 -2.90 7.20
C HIS A 145 -10.54 -2.32 8.14
N GLY A 146 -10.26 -1.01 8.04
CA GLY A 146 -9.08 -0.43 8.64
C GLY A 146 -7.79 -1.08 8.10
N ALA A 147 -6.64 -0.70 8.64
CA ALA A 147 -5.34 -1.13 8.10
C ALA A 147 -5.17 -2.66 8.08
N SER A 148 -5.39 -3.33 9.20
CA SER A 148 -5.18 -4.78 9.29
C SER A 148 -6.19 -5.58 8.50
N GLY A 149 -7.45 -5.15 8.46
CA GLY A 149 -8.48 -5.81 7.67
C GLY A 149 -8.26 -5.62 6.17
N THR A 150 -7.80 -4.44 5.73
CA THR A 150 -7.42 -4.16 4.35
C THR A 150 -6.27 -5.04 3.89
N LEU A 151 -5.25 -5.19 4.74
CA LEU A 151 -4.14 -6.11 4.48
C LEU A 151 -4.63 -7.55 4.33
N SER A 152 -5.50 -8.02 5.23
CA SER A 152 -6.03 -9.39 5.20
C SER A 152 -6.97 -9.64 4.02
N ALA A 153 -7.76 -8.63 3.62
CA ALA A 153 -8.70 -8.74 2.51
C ALA A 153 -8.01 -8.58 1.14
N GLY A 154 -6.78 -8.03 1.07
CA GLY A 154 -6.12 -7.66 -0.17
C GLY A 154 -6.85 -6.58 -0.95
N SER A 155 -7.85 -5.93 -0.36
CA SER A 155 -8.65 -4.89 -1.02
C SER A 155 -9.22 -3.87 -0.03
N GLY A 156 -9.49 -2.66 -0.51
CA GLY A 156 -10.08 -1.60 0.29
C GLY A 156 -10.50 -0.38 -0.53
N ASN A 157 -11.37 0.45 0.05
CA ASN A 157 -11.70 1.74 -0.54
C ASN A 157 -10.59 2.79 -0.23
N CYS A 158 -10.84 4.05 -0.59
CA CYS A 158 -9.87 5.13 -0.35
C CYS A 158 -9.50 5.31 1.13
N VAL A 159 -10.47 5.16 2.05
CA VAL A 159 -10.23 5.29 3.50
C VAL A 159 -9.36 4.13 4.01
N ASP A 160 -9.72 2.92 3.61
CA ASP A 160 -9.06 1.71 4.07
C ASP A 160 -7.64 1.57 3.50
N GLN A 161 -7.43 1.89 2.22
CA GLN A 161 -6.09 1.94 1.63
C GLN A 161 -5.23 3.04 2.26
N ALA A 162 -5.79 4.24 2.51
CA ALA A 162 -5.08 5.30 3.23
C ALA A 162 -4.71 4.86 4.66
N SER A 163 -5.61 4.11 5.34
CA SER A 163 -5.35 3.58 6.67
C SER A 163 -4.19 2.59 6.70
N LEU A 164 -4.08 1.75 5.67
CA LEU A 164 -2.96 0.82 5.53
C LEU A 164 -1.64 1.55 5.29
N VAL A 165 -1.60 2.54 4.37
CA VAL A 165 -0.42 3.39 4.15
C VAL A 165 0.02 4.06 5.46
N VAL A 166 -0.93 4.70 6.16
CA VAL A 166 -0.66 5.41 7.42
C VAL A 166 -0.11 4.46 8.48
N ALA A 167 -0.72 3.28 8.66
CA ALA A 167 -0.29 2.31 9.67
C ALA A 167 1.12 1.76 9.38
N LEU A 168 1.41 1.41 8.13
CA LEU A 168 2.73 0.90 7.71
C LEU A 168 3.83 1.97 7.88
N CYS A 169 3.56 3.22 7.50
CA CYS A 169 4.50 4.31 7.70
C CYS A 169 4.80 4.53 9.19
N ARG A 170 3.77 4.60 10.04
CA ARG A 170 3.92 4.76 11.47
C ARG A 170 4.66 3.59 12.13
N ALA A 171 4.38 2.37 11.69
CA ALA A 171 5.12 1.17 12.13
C ALA A 171 6.60 1.22 11.75
N SER A 172 6.95 1.98 10.71
CA SER A 172 8.33 2.23 10.25
C SER A 172 8.94 3.52 10.82
N ASN A 173 8.32 4.11 11.84
CA ASN A 173 8.71 5.39 12.46
C ASN A 173 8.74 6.56 11.45
N ILE A 174 7.80 6.56 10.50
CA ILE A 174 7.62 7.63 9.50
C ILE A 174 6.29 8.32 9.79
N PRO A 175 6.27 9.64 10.07
CA PRO A 175 5.02 10.34 10.34
C PRO A 175 4.11 10.30 9.11
N ALA A 176 2.86 9.90 9.33
CA ALA A 176 1.85 9.84 8.28
C ALA A 176 0.49 10.27 8.82
N ARG A 177 -0.30 10.94 7.97
CA ARG A 177 -1.62 11.47 8.30
C ARG A 177 -2.60 11.28 7.16
N TYR A 178 -3.87 11.51 7.43
CA TYR A 178 -4.92 11.48 6.42
C TYR A 178 -5.22 12.90 5.90
N SER A 179 -5.52 12.99 4.62
CA SER A 179 -6.19 14.12 4.00
C SER A 179 -7.56 13.67 3.51
N HIS A 180 -8.59 14.46 3.79
CA HIS A 180 -9.97 14.24 3.35
C HIS A 180 -10.53 15.50 2.75
N ALA A 181 -11.10 15.41 1.57
CA ALA A 181 -11.72 16.52 0.88
C ALA A 181 -13.03 16.12 0.18
N LYS A 182 -13.86 17.10 -0.15
CA LYS A 182 -15.09 16.94 -0.94
C LYS A 182 -14.88 17.40 -2.37
N GLY A 183 -15.74 16.96 -3.29
CA GLY A 183 -15.75 17.44 -4.66
C GLY A 183 -14.56 17.01 -5.52
N CYS A 184 -13.88 15.93 -5.14
CA CYS A 184 -12.83 15.36 -5.97
C CYS A 184 -13.42 14.78 -7.26
N THR A 185 -13.04 15.33 -8.42
CA THR A 185 -13.53 14.93 -9.74
C THR A 185 -12.55 13.94 -10.35
N PHE A 186 -12.96 12.68 -10.43
CA PHE A 186 -12.15 11.57 -10.96
C PHE A 186 -12.17 11.54 -12.50
N SER A 187 -11.17 10.92 -13.10
CA SER A 187 -11.08 10.74 -14.55
C SER A 187 -12.24 9.93 -15.16
N SER A 188 -12.96 9.17 -14.33
CA SER A 188 -14.18 8.45 -14.71
C SER A 188 -15.42 9.36 -14.80
N GLY A 189 -15.30 10.63 -14.42
CA GLY A 189 -16.43 11.55 -14.28
C GLY A 189 -17.10 11.54 -12.90
N LEU A 190 -16.74 10.60 -12.02
CA LEU A 190 -17.28 10.56 -10.65
C LEU A 190 -16.82 11.79 -9.87
N VAL A 191 -17.76 12.45 -9.17
CA VAL A 191 -17.48 13.55 -8.23
C VAL A 191 -17.92 13.10 -6.84
N THR A 192 -16.96 13.00 -5.92
CA THR A 192 -17.24 12.50 -4.56
C THR A 192 -16.23 13.03 -3.54
N GLY A 193 -16.46 12.72 -2.25
CA GLY A 193 -15.45 12.83 -1.21
C GLY A 193 -14.33 11.82 -1.42
N HIS A 194 -13.12 12.18 -1.02
CA HIS A 194 -11.95 11.32 -1.17
C HIS A 194 -11.01 11.45 0.02
N VAL A 195 -10.41 10.31 0.40
CA VAL A 195 -9.40 10.23 1.46
C VAL A 195 -8.11 9.69 0.86
N TRP A 196 -7.00 10.31 1.20
CA TRP A 196 -5.67 9.82 0.86
C TRP A 196 -4.71 10.04 2.03
N ALA A 197 -3.59 9.33 2.04
CA ALA A 197 -2.55 9.55 3.02
C ALA A 197 -1.61 10.69 2.60
N GLN A 198 -1.00 11.34 3.60
CA GLN A 198 0.22 12.12 3.41
C GLN A 198 1.34 11.51 4.27
N ILE A 199 2.54 11.43 3.71
CA ILE A 199 3.75 10.92 4.36
C ILE A 199 4.76 12.03 4.50
N LEU A 200 5.32 12.22 5.69
CA LEU A 200 6.35 13.24 5.96
C LEU A 200 7.73 12.70 5.60
N VAL A 201 8.33 13.30 4.60
CA VAL A 201 9.71 12.99 4.16
C VAL A 201 10.49 14.28 4.01
N ASN A 202 11.64 14.38 4.69
CA ASN A 202 12.56 15.53 4.60
C ASN A 202 11.86 16.90 4.80
N GLY A 203 10.93 16.98 5.75
CA GLY A 203 10.21 18.22 6.07
C GLY A 203 9.08 18.57 5.10
N VAL A 204 8.72 17.68 4.18
CA VAL A 204 7.62 17.83 3.23
C VAL A 204 6.61 16.70 3.42
N TRP A 205 5.33 17.05 3.54
CA TRP A 205 4.23 16.13 3.45
C TRP A 205 3.95 15.83 1.98
N TYR A 206 4.14 14.59 1.55
CA TYR A 206 3.85 14.14 0.20
C TYR A 206 2.54 13.38 0.13
N SER A 207 1.70 13.68 -0.87
CA SER A 207 0.47 12.93 -1.13
C SER A 207 0.78 11.46 -1.47
N ALA A 208 0.09 10.55 -0.81
CA ALA A 208 0.22 9.11 -0.96
C ALA A 208 -1.17 8.51 -1.23
N ASP A 209 -1.72 8.81 -2.40
CA ASP A 209 -2.99 8.28 -2.87
C ASP A 209 -2.77 6.95 -3.60
N ALA A 210 -3.02 5.85 -2.91
CA ALA A 210 -2.77 4.50 -3.39
C ALA A 210 -3.93 3.92 -4.24
N THR A 211 -5.02 4.68 -4.45
CA THR A 211 -6.24 4.18 -5.11
C THR A 211 -6.13 3.95 -6.61
N SER A 212 -4.97 4.20 -7.22
CA SER A 212 -4.76 4.00 -8.65
C SER A 212 -3.28 3.80 -8.97
N VAL A 213 -2.99 2.82 -9.81
CA VAL A 213 -1.63 2.57 -10.38
C VAL A 213 -1.10 3.75 -11.21
N ARG A 214 -1.97 4.68 -11.62
CA ARG A 214 -1.56 5.92 -12.30
C ARG A 214 -0.90 6.93 -11.37
N ASN A 215 -1.15 6.83 -10.07
CA ASN A 215 -0.58 7.71 -9.06
C ASN A 215 0.87 7.29 -8.71
N LYS A 216 1.63 8.27 -8.29
CA LYS A 216 2.94 8.09 -7.67
C LYS A 216 2.98 8.84 -6.35
N LEU A 217 3.82 8.43 -5.44
CA LEU A 217 4.06 9.21 -4.22
C LEU A 217 4.42 10.65 -4.61
N GLY A 218 3.69 11.63 -4.08
CA GLY A 218 3.84 13.05 -4.41
C GLY A 218 3.22 13.49 -5.74
N ASN A 219 2.53 12.59 -6.48
CA ASN A 219 1.95 12.96 -7.78
C ASN A 219 0.67 12.17 -8.07
N ILE A 220 -0.47 12.82 -7.91
CA ILE A 220 -1.81 12.26 -8.16
C ILE A 220 -2.23 12.54 -9.61
N LYS A 221 -2.74 11.51 -10.31
CA LYS A 221 -3.17 11.57 -11.71
C LYS A 221 -4.57 11.02 -11.99
N ASN A 222 -5.18 10.31 -11.05
CA ASN A 222 -6.48 9.66 -11.26
C ASN A 222 -7.68 10.59 -11.02
N TRP A 223 -7.48 11.78 -10.45
CA TRP A 223 -8.51 12.78 -10.29
C TRP A 223 -7.95 14.20 -10.44
N ASN A 224 -8.83 15.18 -10.70
CA ASN A 224 -8.46 16.58 -10.88
C ASN A 224 -8.13 17.21 -9.52
N THR A 225 -6.85 17.41 -9.25
CA THR A 225 -6.37 17.95 -7.99
C THR A 225 -6.69 19.44 -7.78
N ASN A 226 -7.35 20.12 -8.72
CA ASN A 226 -7.87 21.46 -8.55
C ASN A 226 -9.37 21.50 -8.19
N SER A 227 -10.06 20.34 -8.19
CA SER A 227 -11.51 20.28 -7.99
C SER A 227 -11.95 20.20 -6.53
N TYR A 228 -11.08 19.82 -5.59
CA TYR A 228 -11.48 19.56 -4.22
C TYR A 228 -11.71 20.82 -3.39
N SER A 229 -12.56 20.66 -2.37
CA SER A 229 -12.89 21.68 -1.37
C SER A 229 -12.98 21.05 0.04
N ASN A 230 -13.17 21.89 1.07
CA ASN A 230 -13.37 21.42 2.46
C ASN A 230 -12.31 20.42 2.92
N LEU A 231 -11.05 20.75 2.69
CA LEU A 231 -9.92 19.92 3.06
C LEU A 231 -9.74 19.86 4.58
N ASN A 232 -9.67 18.64 5.11
CA ASN A 232 -9.32 18.36 6.48
C ASN A 232 -8.12 17.40 6.55
N ARG A 233 -7.36 17.49 7.64
CA ARG A 233 -6.24 16.60 7.96
C ARG A 233 -6.47 15.96 9.30
N TYR A 234 -6.20 14.66 9.40
CA TYR A 234 -6.45 13.91 10.62
C TYR A 234 -5.27 13.03 10.99
N ALA A 235 -4.98 12.92 12.28
CA ALA A 235 -4.15 11.83 12.81
C ALA A 235 -4.94 10.51 12.86
N ALA A 236 -6.25 10.58 13.11
CA ALA A 236 -7.19 9.46 13.04
C ALA A 236 -8.46 9.93 12.33
N VAL A 237 -8.97 9.17 11.39
CA VAL A 237 -10.22 9.50 10.69
C VAL A 237 -11.41 9.34 11.65
N PRO A 238 -12.39 10.26 11.60
CA PRO A 238 -13.55 10.26 12.51
C PRO A 238 -14.72 9.40 12.00
N PHE A 239 -14.56 8.60 10.94
CA PHE A 239 -15.61 7.82 10.27
C PHE A 239 -15.12 6.48 9.78
#